data_80d545b5c967a71f1c69f12616aaab1a
#
_entry.id   80d545b5c967a71f1c69f12616aaab1a
#
_cell.length_a   1.000
_cell.length_b   1.000
_cell.length_c   1.000
_cell.angle_alpha   90.00
_cell.angle_beta   90.00
_cell.angle_gamma   90.00
#
_symmetry.space_group_name_H-M   'P 1'
#
loop_
_entity.id
_entity.type
_entity.pdbx_description
1 polymer ?
#
loop_
_entity_poly.entity_id
_entity_poly.type
_entity_poly.pdbx_seq_one_letter_code
_entity_poly.pdbx_strand_id
1 'polypeptide(L)'
;AKVYEKELTQNGFPTFTDTGSNYFETEEIQIILSVLKIIDNPNNDIPLVTVLRSPIGGFTDNELIEIRLEERNGLFYQALETTKEKSQNLELKNKVNKFLNMLNDWQLKQEYLSLDELIWYIYESTNYYNFVSSKPNGELKTANLKLLFEKAKDYEKASFKGLYNFINYIDKISKGSDDMGSAKLIRRK
;
A
#
# COMPACT_ATOMS: atom_id res chain seq x y z
N ALA A 1 14.30 25.95 1.42
CA ALA A 1 13.42 25.08 0.63
C ALA A 1 11.94 25.43 0.91
N LYS A 2 11.43 25.32 2.13
CA LYS A 2 10.00 25.55 2.47
C LYS A 2 9.42 26.93 2.11
N VAL A 3 10.25 28.00 2.06
CA VAL A 3 9.79 29.36 1.71
C VAL A 3 9.50 29.47 0.21
N TYR A 4 10.37 28.90 -0.63
CA TYR A 4 10.17 28.86 -2.09
C TYR A 4 9.00 27.95 -2.50
N GLU A 5 8.77 26.86 -1.78
CA GLU A 5 7.66 25.96 -1.97
C GLU A 5 6.32 26.67 -1.78
N LYS A 6 6.19 27.48 -0.74
CA LYS A 6 4.98 28.25 -0.45
C LYS A 6 4.68 29.33 -1.50
N GLU A 7 5.70 30.01 -2.01
CA GLU A 7 5.54 31.01 -3.08
C GLU A 7 5.20 30.37 -4.43
N LEU A 8 5.81 29.24 -4.78
CA LEU A 8 5.53 28.55 -6.04
C LEU A 8 4.15 27.92 -6.03
N THR A 9 3.72 27.31 -4.90
CA THR A 9 2.37 26.76 -4.75
C THR A 9 1.29 27.85 -4.82
N GLN A 10 1.53 29.03 -4.25
CA GLN A 10 0.62 30.18 -4.35
C GLN A 10 0.50 30.73 -5.78
N ASN A 11 1.49 30.50 -6.63
CA ASN A 11 1.48 30.90 -8.04
C ASN A 11 1.05 29.77 -8.99
N GLY A 12 0.44 28.68 -8.47
CA GLY A 12 -0.15 27.62 -9.28
C GLY A 12 0.85 26.64 -9.89
N PHE A 13 2.10 26.64 -9.46
CA PHE A 13 3.10 25.64 -9.86
C PHE A 13 3.11 24.49 -8.86
N PRO A 14 2.80 23.23 -9.27
CA PRO A 14 2.95 22.08 -8.38
C PRO A 14 4.43 21.88 -8.07
N THR A 15 4.84 22.24 -6.86
CA THR A 15 6.20 22.02 -6.38
C THR A 15 6.29 20.72 -5.63
N PHE A 16 7.08 19.80 -6.15
CA PHE A 16 7.47 18.58 -5.47
C PHE A 16 8.84 18.80 -4.83
N THR A 17 8.85 19.16 -3.55
CA THR A 17 10.08 19.06 -2.78
C THR A 17 10.32 17.60 -2.44
N ASP A 18 11.46 17.08 -2.84
CA ASP A 18 11.96 15.75 -2.51
C ASP A 18 12.28 15.69 -1.00
N THR A 19 11.23 15.62 -0.18
CA THR A 19 11.32 15.26 1.23
C THR A 19 11.08 13.77 1.33
N GLY A 20 12.07 12.98 0.89
CA GLY A 20 11.99 11.54 0.69
C GLY A 20 11.52 10.71 1.90
N SER A 21 11.49 11.28 3.12
CA SER A 21 11.00 10.58 4.31
C SER A 21 9.47 10.57 4.42
N ASN A 22 8.78 11.65 4.07
CA ASN A 22 7.33 11.74 4.28
C ASN A 22 6.47 11.10 3.17
N TYR A 23 7.02 10.91 1.97
CA TYR A 23 6.27 10.37 0.83
C TYR A 23 5.80 8.93 1.08
N PHE A 24 6.72 8.06 1.51
CA PHE A 24 6.39 6.66 1.76
C PHE A 24 5.52 6.44 3.01
N GLU A 25 5.42 7.45 3.89
CA GLU A 25 4.59 7.42 5.10
C GLU A 25 3.15 7.90 4.85
N THR A 26 2.86 8.45 3.67
CA THR A 26 1.49 8.89 3.34
C THR A 26 0.54 7.71 3.28
N GLU A 27 -0.68 7.90 3.77
CA GLU A 27 -1.69 6.84 3.90
C GLU A 27 -1.95 6.10 2.59
N GLU A 28 -2.13 6.86 1.49
CA GLU A 28 -2.41 6.28 0.17
C GLU A 28 -1.28 5.40 -0.35
N ILE A 29 -0.03 5.74 -0.04
CA ILE A 29 1.15 4.95 -0.43
C ILE A 29 1.30 3.73 0.47
N GLN A 30 1.14 3.90 1.79
CA GLN A 30 1.22 2.79 2.75
C GLN A 30 0.20 1.68 2.45
N ILE A 31 -1.01 2.04 2.03
CA ILE A 31 -2.03 1.06 1.63
C ILE A 31 -1.56 0.26 0.42
N ILE A 32 -1.07 0.91 -0.64
CA ILE A 32 -0.59 0.20 -1.85
C ILE A 32 0.66 -0.63 -1.57
N LEU A 33 1.61 -0.11 -0.78
CA LEU A 33 2.77 -0.90 -0.35
C LEU A 33 2.35 -2.13 0.47
N SER A 34 1.31 -1.99 1.29
CA SER A 34 0.74 -3.13 2.03
C SER A 34 0.08 -4.14 1.09
N VAL A 35 -0.63 -3.70 0.03
CA VAL A 35 -1.15 -4.60 -1.01
C VAL A 35 -0.01 -5.36 -1.69
N LEU A 36 1.06 -4.68 -2.09
CA LEU A 36 2.22 -5.33 -2.70
C LEU A 36 2.86 -6.35 -1.76
N LYS A 37 2.98 -6.03 -0.47
CA LYS A 37 3.53 -6.93 0.56
C LYS A 37 2.68 -8.19 0.75
N ILE A 38 1.35 -8.12 0.70
CA ILE A 38 0.49 -9.30 0.83
C ILE A 38 0.40 -10.11 -0.46
N ILE A 39 0.63 -9.53 -1.62
CA ILE A 39 0.78 -10.26 -2.88
C ILE A 39 2.03 -11.14 -2.80
N ASP A 40 3.15 -10.59 -2.33
CA ASP A 40 4.41 -11.32 -2.14
C ASP A 40 4.31 -12.37 -1.02
N ASN A 41 3.75 -11.98 0.13
CA ASN A 41 3.56 -12.87 1.27
C ASN A 41 2.28 -12.52 2.07
N PRO A 42 1.18 -13.26 1.88
CA PRO A 42 -0.08 -13.03 2.58
C PRO A 42 -0.02 -13.34 4.09
N ASN A 43 1.02 -14.05 4.54
CA ASN A 43 1.23 -14.38 5.95
C ASN A 43 1.81 -13.22 6.78
N ASN A 44 1.96 -12.04 6.20
CA ASN A 44 2.38 -10.84 6.92
C ASN A 44 1.16 -10.12 7.49
N ASP A 45 0.86 -10.34 8.76
CA ASP A 45 -0.36 -9.89 9.43
C ASP A 45 -0.54 -8.37 9.41
N ILE A 46 0.54 -7.58 9.62
CA ILE A 46 0.43 -6.11 9.67
C ILE A 46 -0.02 -5.52 8.33
N PRO A 47 0.63 -5.78 7.19
CA PRO A 47 0.14 -5.36 5.88
C PRO A 47 -1.25 -5.92 5.56
N LEU A 48 -1.53 -7.18 5.90
CA LEU A 48 -2.81 -7.81 5.62
C LEU A 48 -3.96 -7.07 6.32
N VAL A 49 -3.86 -6.84 7.62
CA VAL A 49 -4.87 -6.10 8.40
C VAL A 49 -4.98 -4.64 7.89
N THR A 50 -3.86 -4.02 7.51
CA THR A 50 -3.87 -2.67 6.91
C THR A 50 -4.72 -2.65 5.64
N VAL A 51 -4.55 -3.60 4.73
CA VAL A 51 -5.33 -3.69 3.49
C VAL A 51 -6.80 -4.00 3.79
N LEU A 52 -7.09 -4.94 4.68
CA LEU A 52 -8.46 -5.30 5.06
C LEU A 52 -9.24 -4.09 5.60
N ARG A 53 -8.64 -3.26 6.46
CA ARG A 53 -9.25 -2.04 7.01
C ARG A 53 -9.33 -0.89 6.01
N SER A 54 -8.53 -0.92 4.97
CA SER A 54 -8.48 0.14 3.95
C SER A 54 -9.74 0.15 3.08
N PRO A 55 -9.96 1.20 2.27
CA PRO A 55 -11.03 1.22 1.28
C PRO A 55 -11.00 0.06 0.27
N ILE A 56 -9.84 -0.57 0.09
CA ILE A 56 -9.67 -1.73 -0.80
C ILE A 56 -10.32 -2.98 -0.21
N GLY A 57 -10.06 -3.28 1.07
CA GLY A 57 -10.68 -4.41 1.77
C GLY A 57 -12.08 -4.09 2.28
N GLY A 58 -12.26 -2.90 2.84
CA GLY A 58 -13.54 -2.39 3.34
C GLY A 58 -14.09 -3.13 4.57
N PHE A 59 -13.26 -3.86 5.32
CA PHE A 59 -13.69 -4.54 6.54
C PHE A 59 -13.77 -3.57 7.71
N THR A 60 -14.81 -3.72 8.51
CA THR A 60 -14.98 -3.02 9.79
C THR A 60 -14.17 -3.69 10.89
N ASP A 61 -13.88 -2.96 11.97
CA ASP A 61 -13.18 -3.54 13.13
C ASP A 61 -13.93 -4.73 13.73
N ASN A 62 -15.27 -4.68 13.77
CA ASN A 62 -16.10 -5.78 14.25
C ASN A 62 -15.98 -7.04 13.37
N GLU A 63 -15.97 -6.88 12.05
CA GLU A 63 -15.75 -7.99 11.12
C GLU A 63 -14.36 -8.62 11.29
N LEU A 64 -13.33 -7.80 11.50
CA LEU A 64 -11.97 -8.29 11.74
C LEU A 64 -11.86 -9.03 13.08
N ILE A 65 -12.58 -8.60 14.12
CA ILE A 65 -12.68 -9.31 15.39
C ILE A 65 -13.39 -10.66 15.17
N GLU A 66 -14.51 -10.68 14.45
CA GLU A 66 -15.25 -11.92 14.14
C GLU A 66 -14.37 -12.91 13.39
N ILE A 67 -13.63 -12.46 12.35
CA ILE A 67 -12.65 -13.29 11.63
C ILE A 67 -11.60 -13.86 12.60
N ARG A 68 -11.03 -13.04 13.49
CA ARG A 68 -10.03 -13.50 14.46
C ARG A 68 -10.60 -14.51 15.46
N LEU A 69 -11.90 -14.44 15.77
CA LEU A 69 -12.55 -15.39 16.67
C LEU A 69 -12.75 -16.77 16.06
N GLU A 70 -12.85 -16.88 14.71
CA GLU A 70 -12.92 -18.17 14.01
C GLU A 70 -11.58 -18.95 14.10
N GLU A 71 -10.45 -18.23 14.14
CA GLU A 71 -9.12 -18.82 14.37
C GLU A 71 -8.31 -17.89 15.29
N ARG A 72 -8.26 -18.24 16.57
CA ARG A 72 -7.63 -17.39 17.62
C ARG A 72 -6.11 -17.45 17.63
N ASN A 73 -5.57 -18.61 17.24
CA ASN A 73 -4.14 -18.90 17.26
C ASN A 73 -3.64 -19.07 15.83
N GLY A 74 -2.67 -18.30 15.44
CA GLY A 74 -2.11 -18.40 14.10
C GLY A 74 -2.14 -17.08 13.33
N LEU A 75 -1.79 -17.14 12.07
CA LEU A 75 -1.71 -15.99 11.19
C LEU A 75 -3.11 -15.50 10.79
N PHE A 76 -3.25 -14.21 10.54
CA PHE A 76 -4.55 -13.62 10.16
C PHE A 76 -5.06 -14.18 8.82
N TYR A 77 -4.15 -14.53 7.92
CA TYR A 77 -4.53 -15.19 6.66
C TYR A 77 -5.22 -16.53 6.90
N GLN A 78 -4.76 -17.32 7.87
CA GLN A 78 -5.42 -18.58 8.26
C GLN A 78 -6.81 -18.32 8.85
N ALA A 79 -7.00 -17.22 9.59
CA ALA A 79 -8.32 -16.84 10.10
C ALA A 79 -9.30 -16.48 8.96
N LEU A 80 -8.81 -15.82 7.89
CA LEU A 80 -9.62 -15.58 6.68
C LEU A 80 -10.05 -16.90 6.00
N GLU A 81 -9.12 -17.84 5.81
CA GLU A 81 -9.43 -19.14 5.22
C GLU A 81 -10.44 -19.92 6.08
N THR A 82 -10.25 -19.93 7.40
CA THR A 82 -11.19 -20.57 8.33
C THR A 82 -12.57 -19.92 8.29
N THR A 83 -12.66 -18.60 8.23
CA THR A 83 -13.91 -17.84 8.10
C THR A 83 -14.62 -18.19 6.79
N LYS A 84 -13.88 -18.24 5.69
CA LYS A 84 -14.41 -18.64 4.38
C LYS A 84 -15.07 -20.04 4.42
N GLU A 85 -14.49 -20.96 5.18
CA GLU A 85 -14.99 -22.35 5.25
C GLU A 85 -16.11 -22.49 6.28
N LYS A 86 -15.95 -21.98 7.51
CA LYS A 86 -16.73 -22.36 8.68
C LYS A 86 -17.72 -21.32 9.17
N SER A 87 -17.54 -20.03 8.84
CA SER A 87 -18.40 -18.98 9.40
C SER A 87 -19.88 -19.20 9.08
N GLN A 88 -20.72 -18.98 10.09
CA GLN A 88 -22.19 -18.99 9.96
C GLN A 88 -22.71 -17.63 9.45
N ASN A 89 -21.91 -16.57 9.53
CA ASN A 89 -22.24 -15.27 8.99
C ASN A 89 -22.00 -15.26 7.47
N LEU A 90 -23.05 -15.47 6.70
CA LEU A 90 -22.99 -15.57 5.24
C LEU A 90 -22.50 -14.29 4.57
N GLU A 91 -22.82 -13.13 5.12
CA GLU A 91 -22.36 -11.84 4.59
C GLU A 91 -20.86 -11.69 4.75
N LEU A 92 -20.34 -11.95 5.94
CA LEU A 92 -18.91 -11.94 6.22
C LEU A 92 -18.15 -12.99 5.39
N LYS A 93 -18.70 -14.19 5.30
CA LYS A 93 -18.15 -15.29 4.47
C LYS A 93 -17.99 -14.87 3.01
N ASN A 94 -19.03 -14.26 2.43
CA ASN A 94 -19.01 -13.79 1.05
C ASN A 94 -17.98 -12.67 0.86
N LYS A 95 -17.88 -11.74 1.81
CA LYS A 95 -16.91 -10.65 1.78
C LYS A 95 -15.47 -11.15 1.84
N VAL A 96 -15.19 -12.08 2.75
CA VAL A 96 -13.88 -12.75 2.85
C VAL A 96 -13.54 -13.49 1.56
N ASN A 97 -14.49 -14.26 1.01
CA ASN A 97 -14.28 -14.98 -0.23
C ASN A 97 -13.96 -14.03 -1.41
N LYS A 98 -14.67 -12.91 -1.50
CA LYS A 98 -14.39 -11.88 -2.51
C LYS A 98 -12.98 -11.32 -2.37
N PHE A 99 -12.56 -11.01 -1.14
CA PHE A 99 -11.21 -10.50 -0.88
C PHE A 99 -10.12 -11.52 -1.23
N LEU A 100 -10.28 -12.78 -0.82
CA LEU A 100 -9.31 -13.84 -1.12
C LEU A 100 -9.21 -14.11 -2.63
N ASN A 101 -10.33 -14.06 -3.36
CA ASN A 101 -10.32 -14.18 -4.82
C ASN A 101 -9.57 -13.01 -5.48
N MET A 102 -9.76 -11.80 -4.98
CA MET A 102 -9.05 -10.60 -5.46
C MET A 102 -7.53 -10.71 -5.18
N LEU A 103 -7.14 -11.16 -4.00
CA LEU A 103 -5.73 -11.39 -3.65
C LEU A 103 -5.11 -12.47 -4.56
N ASN A 104 -5.80 -13.58 -4.77
CA ASN A 104 -5.35 -14.63 -5.68
C ASN A 104 -5.20 -14.14 -7.12
N ASP A 105 -6.12 -13.30 -7.60
CA ASP A 105 -6.01 -12.70 -8.93
C ASP A 105 -4.75 -11.81 -9.05
N TRP A 106 -4.46 -10.98 -8.05
CA TRP A 106 -3.24 -10.18 -8.03
C TRP A 106 -1.96 -11.03 -8.01
N GLN A 107 -1.96 -12.14 -7.26
CA GLN A 107 -0.84 -13.09 -7.22
C GLN A 107 -0.60 -13.74 -8.59
N LEU A 108 -1.68 -14.11 -9.30
CA LEU A 108 -1.57 -14.61 -10.66
C LEU A 108 -1.07 -13.54 -11.65
N LYS A 109 -1.55 -12.29 -11.51
CA LYS A 109 -1.12 -11.16 -12.36
C LYS A 109 0.36 -10.83 -12.17
N GLN A 110 0.87 -10.94 -10.94
CA GLN A 110 2.29 -10.71 -10.63
C GLN A 110 3.23 -11.63 -11.43
N GLU A 111 2.79 -12.82 -11.85
CA GLU A 111 3.64 -13.77 -12.57
C GLU A 111 4.01 -13.29 -13.99
N TYR A 112 3.21 -12.40 -14.58
CA TYR A 112 3.39 -11.99 -15.99
C TYR A 112 3.29 -10.48 -16.27
N LEU A 113 2.75 -9.69 -15.34
CA LEU A 113 2.76 -8.24 -15.46
C LEU A 113 4.09 -7.67 -14.93
N SER A 114 4.55 -6.59 -15.54
CA SER A 114 5.61 -5.77 -14.93
C SER A 114 5.09 -5.10 -13.66
N LEU A 115 5.99 -4.64 -12.82
CA LEU A 115 5.63 -4.06 -11.52
C LEU A 115 4.74 -2.83 -11.65
N ASP A 116 5.02 -1.94 -12.61
CA ASP A 116 4.20 -0.77 -12.89
C ASP A 116 2.83 -1.17 -13.44
N GLU A 117 2.75 -2.16 -14.32
CA GLU A 117 1.48 -2.72 -14.82
C GLU A 117 0.66 -3.35 -13.70
N LEU A 118 1.30 -4.09 -12.77
CA LEU A 118 0.64 -4.65 -11.59
C LEU A 118 0.06 -3.56 -10.69
N ILE A 119 0.83 -2.51 -10.39
CA ILE A 119 0.38 -1.37 -9.59
C ILE A 119 -0.82 -0.69 -10.24
N TRP A 120 -0.76 -0.45 -11.55
CA TRP A 120 -1.88 0.15 -12.28
C TRP A 120 -3.10 -0.74 -12.28
N TYR A 121 -2.93 -2.05 -12.48
CA TYR A 121 -4.01 -3.04 -12.39
C TYR A 121 -4.70 -3.02 -11.02
N ILE A 122 -3.92 -2.91 -9.93
CA ILE A 122 -4.48 -2.77 -8.58
C ILE A 122 -5.33 -1.50 -8.47
N TYR A 123 -4.84 -0.36 -8.99
CA TYR A 123 -5.59 0.90 -8.96
C TYR A 123 -6.94 0.79 -9.68
N GLU A 124 -6.97 0.18 -10.85
CA GLU A 124 -8.17 0.02 -11.66
C GLU A 124 -9.15 -1.01 -11.07
N SER A 125 -8.66 -2.22 -10.75
CA SER A 125 -9.50 -3.32 -10.27
C SER A 125 -10.17 -3.02 -8.93
N THR A 126 -9.55 -2.18 -8.10
CA THR A 126 -10.10 -1.74 -6.79
C THR A 126 -10.82 -0.39 -6.85
N ASN A 127 -10.76 0.30 -7.98
CA ASN A 127 -11.20 1.71 -8.11
C ASN A 127 -10.51 2.66 -7.10
N TYR A 128 -9.35 2.26 -6.56
CA TYR A 128 -8.67 2.98 -5.49
C TYR A 128 -8.20 4.36 -5.93
N TYR A 129 -7.72 4.50 -7.16
CA TYR A 129 -7.27 5.77 -7.73
C TYR A 129 -8.39 6.83 -7.73
N ASN A 130 -9.59 6.47 -8.21
CA ASN A 130 -10.74 7.36 -8.22
C ASN A 130 -11.25 7.65 -6.80
N PHE A 131 -11.23 6.65 -5.92
CA PHE A 131 -11.58 6.84 -4.52
C PHE A 131 -10.67 7.90 -3.87
N VAL A 132 -9.35 7.79 -4.05
CA VAL A 132 -8.38 8.73 -3.49
C VAL A 132 -8.55 10.14 -4.06
N SER A 133 -8.84 10.26 -5.37
CA SER A 133 -9.05 11.55 -6.03
C SER A 133 -10.24 12.33 -5.46
N SER A 134 -11.26 11.63 -4.96
CA SER A 134 -12.46 12.23 -4.36
C SER A 134 -12.27 12.71 -2.91
N LYS A 135 -11.14 12.43 -2.30
CA LYS A 135 -10.84 12.78 -0.90
C LYS A 135 -10.22 14.18 -0.79
N PRO A 136 -10.26 14.79 0.40
CA PRO A 136 -9.51 16.03 0.65
C PRO A 136 -8.03 15.87 0.24
N ASN A 137 -7.48 16.87 -0.46
CA ASN A 137 -6.16 16.84 -1.08
C ASN A 137 -5.99 15.71 -2.14
N GLY A 138 -7.08 15.32 -2.81
CA GLY A 138 -7.10 14.24 -3.79
C GLY A 138 -6.10 14.43 -4.93
N GLU A 139 -5.88 15.66 -5.40
CA GLU A 139 -4.86 15.95 -6.42
C GLU A 139 -3.45 15.58 -5.96
N LEU A 140 -3.07 15.94 -4.73
CA LEU A 140 -1.77 15.58 -4.16
C LEU A 140 -1.64 14.07 -3.97
N LYS A 141 -2.67 13.43 -3.43
CA LYS A 141 -2.69 11.98 -3.19
C LYS A 141 -2.60 11.20 -4.50
N THR A 142 -3.33 11.61 -5.53
CA THR A 142 -3.22 10.97 -6.86
C THR A 142 -1.87 11.23 -7.54
N ALA A 143 -1.26 12.39 -7.32
CA ALA A 143 0.09 12.65 -7.76
C ALA A 143 1.09 11.70 -7.07
N ASN A 144 0.91 11.41 -5.76
CA ASN A 144 1.71 10.42 -5.04
C ASN A 144 1.55 9.01 -5.62
N LEU A 145 0.33 8.59 -5.96
CA LEU A 145 0.07 7.29 -6.60
C LEU A 145 0.74 7.19 -7.99
N LYS A 146 0.69 8.27 -8.79
CA LYS A 146 1.41 8.33 -10.07
C LYS A 146 2.93 8.24 -9.89
N LEU A 147 3.45 8.91 -8.88
CA LEU A 147 4.88 8.86 -8.58
C LEU A 147 5.32 7.45 -8.17
N LEU A 148 4.49 6.69 -7.43
CA LEU A 148 4.78 5.29 -7.11
C LEU A 148 4.84 4.43 -8.38
N PHE A 149 3.90 4.62 -9.30
CA PHE A 149 3.89 3.96 -10.61
C PHE A 149 5.17 4.25 -11.40
N GLU A 150 5.57 5.53 -11.50
CA GLU A 150 6.81 5.91 -12.20
C GLU A 150 8.06 5.34 -11.54
N LYS A 151 8.13 5.34 -10.20
CA LYS A 151 9.25 4.71 -9.46
C LYS A 151 9.32 3.20 -9.72
N ALA A 152 8.19 2.52 -9.78
CA ALA A 152 8.13 1.09 -10.11
C ALA A 152 8.62 0.83 -11.54
N LYS A 153 8.16 1.64 -12.50
CA LYS A 153 8.58 1.57 -13.89
C LYS A 153 10.08 1.80 -14.08
N ASP A 154 10.64 2.78 -13.38
CA ASP A 154 12.08 3.06 -13.45
C ASP A 154 12.90 1.95 -12.75
N TYR A 155 12.37 1.37 -11.67
CA TYR A 155 12.99 0.23 -11.00
C TYR A 155 13.05 -1.00 -11.91
N GLU A 156 12.00 -1.31 -12.66
CA GLU A 156 11.94 -2.43 -13.62
C GLU A 156 12.95 -2.29 -14.77
N LYS A 157 13.32 -1.06 -15.16
CA LYS A 157 14.37 -0.80 -16.15
C LYS A 157 15.77 -1.11 -15.63
N ALA A 158 15.96 -1.09 -14.30
CA ALA A 158 17.22 -1.45 -13.67
C ALA A 158 17.42 -2.98 -13.66
N SER A 159 18.63 -3.43 -13.32
CA SER A 159 19.00 -4.86 -13.36
C SER A 159 18.34 -5.74 -12.31
N PHE A 160 17.65 -5.14 -11.34
CA PHE A 160 16.98 -5.87 -10.24
C PHE A 160 15.49 -5.91 -10.51
N LYS A 161 14.95 -7.10 -10.82
CA LYS A 161 13.54 -7.30 -11.14
C LYS A 161 12.80 -8.01 -10.02
N GLY A 162 11.48 -7.81 -10.00
CA GLY A 162 10.55 -8.56 -9.17
C GLY A 162 10.06 -7.82 -7.92
N LEU A 163 8.86 -8.19 -7.53
CA LEU A 163 8.10 -7.55 -6.45
C LEU A 163 8.83 -7.57 -5.11
N TYR A 164 9.39 -8.71 -4.71
CA TYR A 164 10.15 -8.86 -3.46
C TYR A 164 11.32 -7.88 -3.37
N ASN A 165 12.10 -7.77 -4.46
CA ASN A 165 13.25 -6.85 -4.50
C ASN A 165 12.83 -5.39 -4.44
N PHE A 166 11.71 -5.04 -5.09
CA PHE A 166 11.15 -3.69 -5.03
C PHE A 166 10.69 -3.33 -3.62
N ILE A 167 9.98 -4.23 -2.94
CA ILE A 167 9.54 -4.02 -1.54
C ILE A 167 10.76 -3.75 -0.66
N ASN A 168 11.80 -4.58 -0.75
CA ASN A 168 13.05 -4.39 0.01
C ASN A 168 13.75 -3.08 -0.33
N TYR A 169 13.75 -2.66 -1.59
CA TYR A 169 14.30 -1.38 -2.03
C TYR A 169 13.56 -0.20 -1.39
N ILE A 170 12.23 -0.22 -1.40
CA ILE A 170 11.41 0.82 -0.78
C ILE A 170 11.63 0.85 0.75
N ASP A 171 11.64 -0.31 1.41
CA ASP A 171 11.86 -0.41 2.87
C ASP A 171 13.25 0.14 3.27
N LYS A 172 14.28 -0.03 2.44
CA LYS A 172 15.61 0.53 2.67
C LYS A 172 15.63 2.05 2.50
N ILE A 173 14.99 2.59 1.47
CA ILE A 173 14.93 4.04 1.24
C ILE A 173 14.15 4.72 2.38
N SER A 174 13.02 4.17 2.76
CA SER A 174 12.19 4.68 3.85
C SER A 174 12.98 4.76 5.18
N LYS A 175 13.70 3.69 5.55
CA LYS A 175 14.54 3.65 6.76
C LYS A 175 15.78 4.53 6.66
N GLY A 176 16.44 4.60 5.51
CA GLY A 176 17.64 5.41 5.30
C GLY A 176 17.39 6.91 5.36
N SER A 177 16.18 7.38 5.08
CA SER A 177 15.79 8.78 5.24
C SER A 177 15.62 9.17 6.70
N ASP A 178 15.19 8.26 7.57
CA ASP A 178 15.11 8.49 9.02
C ASP A 178 16.49 8.65 9.66
N ASP A 179 17.48 7.83 9.26
CA ASP A 179 18.86 7.96 9.75
C ASP A 179 19.53 9.27 9.34
N MET A 180 19.27 9.79 8.14
CA MET A 180 19.78 11.07 7.69
C MET A 180 19.12 12.26 8.41
N GLY A 181 17.85 12.14 8.80
CA GLY A 181 17.13 13.10 9.61
C GLY A 181 17.71 13.21 11.02
N SER A 182 18.00 12.08 11.65
CA SER A 182 18.60 12.00 12.99
C SER A 182 20.03 12.52 13.04
N ALA A 183 20.85 12.24 12.03
CA ALA A 183 22.24 12.70 11.94
C ALA A 183 22.36 14.24 11.77
N LYS A 184 21.36 14.90 11.17
CA LYS A 184 21.35 16.37 11.04
C LYS A 184 21.03 17.09 12.35
N LEU A 185 20.35 16.45 13.30
CA LEU A 185 20.05 17.01 14.62
C LEU A 185 21.25 16.97 15.58
N ILE A 186 22.19 16.03 15.39
CA ILE A 186 23.37 15.87 16.26
C ILE A 186 24.51 16.84 15.90
N ARG A 187 24.52 17.44 14.70
CA ARG A 187 25.55 18.39 14.25
C ARG A 187 25.31 19.88 14.58
N ARG A 188 24.33 20.18 15.43
CA ARG A 188 24.08 21.55 15.94
C ARG A 188 24.26 21.61 17.46
N LYS A 189 25.48 21.37 17.90
CA LYS A 189 26.01 21.91 19.17
C LYS A 189 27.37 22.57 18.94
#